data_ac3fe4686e96837a7df684f03545a807
#
_entry.id   ac3fe4686e96837a7df684f03545a807
#
_cell.length_a   1.000
_cell.length_b   1.000
_cell.length_c   1.000
_cell.angle_alpha   90.00
_cell.angle_beta   90.00
_cell.angle_gamma   90.00
#
_symmetry.space_group_name_H-M   'P 1'
#
loop_
_entity.id
_entity.type
_entity.pdbx_description
1 polymer ?
#
loop_
_entity_poly.entity_id
_entity_poly.type
_entity_poly.pdbx_seq_one_letter_code
_entity_poly.pdbx_strand_id
1 'polypeptide(L)'
;KNMAKQKFDRSKPHVNIGTIGHVDHGKTTLTAAISKVLAGKNGNEAVDFANIDKAPEERERGITINTAHIEYSTEKRHYAHVDCPGHADYVKNMITGAAQMDGAILVIAATDGPMAQTREHILLSRQVGVPRMVVFLNKCDMVDDDELIDLVEMEVRDLLNEYGFDGDNTPVIKGSALKALEGDPKYVQAIYDLMDAVDEWIPTPERDTDKPFLMSIEDVFTITGRGTVVTGRVERGQLKLNDEVEIVGIRDTQKTVVTGIEMFRKQLDYAEAGDNAGVLLRGISREQVERGQVLAKPGSVKPHSKFKAEVYVLSKEEGGRHTPFFSNYRPQFYFRTTDVTGVITLPEGVEMVMPGDNVTMEVELIHPIAIEKGTKFSIREGGRTVGAGVVSEIEG
;
A
#
# COMPACT_ATOMS: atom_id res chain seq x y z
N LYS A 1 27.60 -2.97 25.88
CA LYS A 1 27.20 -1.55 25.68
C LYS A 1 25.89 -1.56 24.95
N ASN A 2 24.78 -1.37 25.66
CA ASN A 2 23.45 -1.19 25.10
C ASN A 2 23.46 0.10 24.28
N MET A 3 23.46 -0.03 22.95
CA MET A 3 23.02 1.09 22.13
C MET A 3 21.54 1.28 22.42
N ALA A 4 21.22 2.34 23.12
CA ALA A 4 19.85 2.76 23.25
C ALA A 4 19.32 3.01 21.84
N LYS A 5 18.29 2.25 21.42
CA LYS A 5 17.53 2.58 20.22
C LYS A 5 17.14 4.04 20.36
N GLN A 6 17.58 4.88 19.43
CA GLN A 6 17.18 6.29 19.40
C GLN A 6 15.66 6.31 19.45
N LYS A 7 15.09 6.99 20.43
CA LYS A 7 13.66 7.20 20.51
C LYS A 7 13.25 7.95 19.25
N PHE A 8 12.44 7.32 18.42
CA PHE A 8 11.73 7.95 17.33
C PHE A 8 11.10 9.26 17.83
N ASP A 9 11.39 10.37 17.17
CA ASP A 9 10.68 11.62 17.44
C ASP A 9 9.25 11.50 16.90
N ARG A 10 8.32 11.13 17.79
CA ARG A 10 6.89 11.00 17.46
C ARG A 10 6.19 12.34 17.28
N SER A 11 6.89 13.47 17.42
CA SER A 11 6.31 14.80 17.25
C SER A 11 6.03 15.13 15.78
N LYS A 12 6.71 14.46 14.84
CA LYS A 12 6.51 14.66 13.39
C LYS A 12 5.61 13.58 12.80
N PRO A 13 4.70 13.95 11.90
CA PRO A 13 3.93 12.96 11.13
C PRO A 13 4.85 12.04 10.35
N HIS A 14 4.51 10.76 10.33
CA HIS A 14 5.20 9.74 9.53
C HIS A 14 4.51 9.58 8.19
N VAL A 15 5.28 9.61 7.09
CA VAL A 15 4.77 9.47 5.72
C VAL A 15 5.62 8.45 4.98
N ASN A 16 4.94 7.52 4.31
CA ASN A 16 5.57 6.52 3.45
C ASN A 16 5.57 7.03 2.02
N ILE A 17 6.74 7.17 1.41
CA ILE A 17 6.88 7.56 0.01
C ILE A 17 7.76 6.57 -0.75
N GLY A 18 7.66 6.61 -2.07
CA GLY A 18 8.50 5.80 -2.94
C GLY A 18 8.90 6.56 -4.19
N THR A 19 10.01 6.17 -4.80
CA THR A 19 10.40 6.60 -6.13
C THR A 19 9.86 5.63 -7.16
N ILE A 20 9.24 6.17 -8.18
CA ILE A 20 8.68 5.42 -9.32
C ILE A 20 9.18 6.00 -10.63
N GLY A 21 9.13 5.24 -11.70
CA GLY A 21 9.54 5.68 -13.02
C GLY A 21 10.25 4.58 -13.81
N HIS A 22 10.63 4.92 -15.04
CA HIS A 22 11.28 3.99 -15.96
C HIS A 22 12.69 3.61 -15.46
N VAL A 23 13.14 2.40 -15.79
CA VAL A 23 14.52 1.96 -15.54
C VAL A 23 15.51 2.95 -16.18
N ASP A 24 16.65 3.17 -15.55
CA ASP A 24 17.72 4.09 -16.00
C ASP A 24 17.37 5.59 -16.00
N HIS A 25 16.22 5.98 -15.47
CA HIS A 25 15.88 7.40 -15.28
C HIS A 25 16.46 8.03 -14.00
N GLY A 26 17.15 7.23 -13.17
CA GLY A 26 17.91 7.73 -12.02
C GLY A 26 17.19 7.69 -10.69
N LYS A 27 16.22 6.79 -10.49
CA LYS A 27 15.48 6.64 -9.22
C LYS A 27 16.40 6.39 -8.03
N THR A 28 17.31 5.43 -8.13
CA THR A 28 18.24 5.08 -7.06
C THR A 28 19.26 6.19 -6.79
N THR A 29 19.73 6.85 -7.84
CA THR A 29 20.62 8.01 -7.71
C THR A 29 19.90 9.17 -7.00
N LEU A 30 18.63 9.40 -7.30
CA LEU A 30 17.83 10.40 -6.59
C LEU A 30 17.67 10.06 -5.12
N THR A 31 17.38 8.82 -4.79
CA THR A 31 17.27 8.35 -3.40
C THR A 31 18.56 8.60 -2.64
N ALA A 32 19.70 8.29 -3.24
CA ALA A 32 21.02 8.57 -2.67
C ALA A 32 21.28 10.08 -2.51
N ALA A 33 20.90 10.89 -3.49
CA ALA A 33 21.06 12.34 -3.45
C ALA A 33 20.23 12.96 -2.31
N ILE A 34 18.98 12.52 -2.12
CA ILE A 34 18.14 12.99 -1.01
C ILE A 34 18.80 12.65 0.33
N SER A 35 19.24 11.42 0.51
CA SER A 35 19.91 10.99 1.74
C SER A 35 21.16 11.82 2.03
N LYS A 36 22.00 12.06 1.04
CA LYS A 36 23.23 12.84 1.19
C LYS A 36 22.96 14.31 1.49
N VAL A 37 22.05 14.93 0.76
CA VAL A 37 21.71 16.35 0.93
C VAL A 37 21.09 16.61 2.29
N LEU A 38 20.26 15.71 2.79
CA LEU A 38 19.59 15.83 4.10
C LEU A 38 20.45 15.35 5.27
N ALA A 39 21.61 14.71 5.00
CA ALA A 39 22.48 14.19 6.03
C ALA A 39 22.94 15.30 7.02
N GLY A 40 22.93 14.98 8.32
CA GLY A 40 23.30 15.93 9.39
C GLY A 40 22.24 16.96 9.73
N LYS A 41 21.09 16.95 9.03
CA LYS A 41 19.95 17.84 9.31
C LYS A 41 18.80 17.04 9.92
N ASN A 42 18.06 17.65 10.86
CA ASN A 42 16.85 17.04 11.46
C ASN A 42 17.09 15.63 12.03
N GLY A 43 18.30 15.34 12.51
CA GLY A 43 18.67 14.03 13.05
C GLY A 43 18.98 12.95 11.99
N ASN A 44 19.10 13.32 10.74
CA ASN A 44 19.40 12.38 9.65
C ASN A 44 20.85 11.91 9.69
N GLU A 45 21.05 10.63 9.48
CA GLU A 45 22.36 10.02 9.29
C GLU A 45 22.69 9.94 7.79
N ALA A 46 23.99 10.05 7.46
CA ALA A 46 24.44 9.83 6.11
C ALA A 46 24.35 8.34 5.76
N VAL A 47 23.64 8.00 4.69
CA VAL A 47 23.58 6.65 4.15
C VAL A 47 24.30 6.66 2.81
N ASP A 48 25.40 5.88 2.72
CA ASP A 48 26.12 5.73 1.46
C ASP A 48 25.26 4.99 0.43
N PHE A 49 25.42 5.36 -0.84
CA PHE A 49 24.76 4.70 -1.96
C PHE A 49 24.91 3.16 -1.92
N ALA A 50 26.08 2.68 -1.55
CA ALA A 50 26.38 1.24 -1.43
C ALA A 50 25.67 0.56 -0.25
N ASN A 51 25.22 1.33 0.75
CA ASN A 51 24.62 0.83 2.00
C ASN A 51 23.10 1.04 2.05
N ILE A 52 22.48 1.49 0.96
CA ILE A 52 21.04 1.46 0.85
C ILE A 52 20.62 -0.01 0.89
N ASP A 53 19.77 -0.36 1.83
CA ASP A 53 19.36 -1.74 2.04
C ASP A 53 18.72 -2.31 0.78
N LYS A 54 19.36 -3.32 0.21
CA LYS A 54 18.92 -4.04 -0.98
C LYS A 54 18.51 -5.48 -0.68
N ALA A 55 18.40 -5.82 0.59
CA ALA A 55 18.06 -7.18 0.98
C ALA A 55 16.67 -7.58 0.45
N PRO A 56 16.52 -8.77 -0.16
CA PRO A 56 15.22 -9.29 -0.52
C PRO A 56 14.42 -9.58 0.75
N GLU A 57 13.17 -9.14 0.81
CA GLU A 57 12.26 -9.49 1.88
C GLU A 57 11.39 -10.69 1.46
N GLU A 58 11.44 -11.74 2.25
CA GLU A 58 10.50 -12.85 2.14
C GLU A 58 9.25 -12.51 2.94
N ARG A 59 8.10 -12.56 2.27
CA ARG A 59 6.81 -12.32 2.89
C ARG A 59 6.11 -13.64 3.20
N GLU A 60 5.18 -13.59 4.16
CA GLU A 60 4.38 -14.75 4.60
C GLU A 60 3.73 -15.54 3.45
N ARG A 61 3.64 -14.97 2.27
CA ARG A 61 3.03 -15.57 1.08
C ARG A 61 4.03 -16.16 0.09
N GLY A 62 5.30 -16.28 0.47
CA GLY A 62 6.33 -16.85 -0.39
C GLY A 62 6.76 -15.99 -1.58
N ILE A 63 6.41 -14.70 -1.58
CA ILE A 63 6.79 -13.75 -2.62
C ILE A 63 8.09 -13.07 -2.19
N THR A 64 9.14 -13.23 -2.98
CA THR A 64 10.39 -12.50 -2.79
C THR A 64 10.25 -11.08 -3.30
N ILE A 65 10.46 -10.09 -2.43
CA ILE A 65 10.40 -8.68 -2.77
C ILE A 65 11.77 -8.06 -2.62
N ASN A 66 12.22 -7.40 -3.67
CA ASN A 66 13.49 -6.71 -3.73
C ASN A 66 13.23 -5.21 -3.62
N THR A 67 13.63 -4.60 -2.50
CA THR A 67 13.45 -3.18 -2.23
C THR A 67 14.67 -2.58 -1.56
N ALA A 68 14.85 -1.28 -1.74
CA ALA A 68 15.78 -0.49 -0.97
C ALA A 68 14.98 0.45 -0.06
N HIS A 69 15.31 0.47 1.23
CA HIS A 69 14.64 1.29 2.24
C HIS A 69 15.61 2.28 2.86
N ILE A 70 15.19 3.52 2.97
CA ILE A 70 15.89 4.52 3.77
C ILE A 70 14.87 5.34 4.57
N GLU A 71 15.35 5.93 5.66
CA GLU A 71 14.55 6.85 6.47
C GLU A 71 15.25 8.20 6.54
N TYR A 72 14.49 9.28 6.47
CA TYR A 72 14.98 10.64 6.65
C TYR A 72 13.85 11.55 7.09
N SER A 73 14.21 12.70 7.60
CA SER A 73 13.25 13.70 8.06
C SER A 73 13.52 15.06 7.43
N THR A 74 12.45 15.78 7.19
CA THR A 74 12.48 17.25 6.99
C THR A 74 12.11 17.91 8.32
N GLU A 75 12.05 19.25 8.37
CA GLU A 75 11.55 19.94 9.55
C GLU A 75 10.10 19.57 9.89
N LYS A 76 9.31 19.22 8.88
CA LYS A 76 7.86 19.01 9.01
C LYS A 76 7.45 17.55 9.19
N ARG A 77 8.20 16.60 8.64
CA ARG A 77 7.79 15.20 8.55
C ARG A 77 8.96 14.23 8.66
N HIS A 78 8.62 13.00 9.07
CA HIS A 78 9.50 11.84 8.97
C HIS A 78 9.06 10.97 7.82
N TYR A 79 9.99 10.58 6.94
CA TYR A 79 9.73 9.78 5.76
C TYR A 79 10.38 8.40 5.85
N ALA A 80 9.60 7.37 5.53
CA ALA A 80 10.11 6.07 5.12
C ALA A 80 10.06 6.03 3.59
N HIS A 81 11.20 5.88 2.94
CA HIS A 81 11.34 5.94 1.50
C HIS A 81 11.69 4.58 0.94
N VAL A 82 10.90 4.11 -0.01
CA VAL A 82 11.09 2.83 -0.70
C VAL A 82 11.48 3.07 -2.14
N ASP A 83 12.55 2.43 -2.58
CA ASP A 83 12.97 2.38 -3.97
C ASP A 83 12.93 0.92 -4.44
N CYS A 84 12.20 0.66 -5.52
CA CYS A 84 12.11 -0.66 -6.14
C CYS A 84 13.08 -0.72 -7.33
N PRO A 85 14.05 -1.65 -7.36
CA PRO A 85 15.12 -1.62 -8.35
C PRO A 85 14.66 -1.85 -9.79
N GLY A 86 13.53 -2.51 -10.00
CA GLY A 86 13.03 -2.81 -11.34
C GLY A 86 11.52 -2.71 -11.46
N HIS A 87 11.04 -2.73 -12.71
CA HIS A 87 9.61 -2.70 -13.00
C HIS A 87 8.84 -3.86 -12.35
N ALA A 88 9.34 -5.09 -12.46
CA ALA A 88 8.71 -6.27 -11.87
C ALA A 88 8.62 -6.16 -10.34
N ASP A 89 9.67 -5.66 -9.69
CA ASP A 89 9.70 -5.47 -8.24
C ASP A 89 8.72 -4.37 -7.81
N TYR A 90 8.62 -3.30 -8.59
CA TYR A 90 7.63 -2.24 -8.35
C TYR A 90 6.20 -2.78 -8.43
N VAL A 91 5.87 -3.51 -9.50
CA VAL A 91 4.52 -4.09 -9.70
C VAL A 91 4.16 -5.02 -8.54
N LYS A 92 5.04 -5.95 -8.19
CA LYS A 92 4.85 -6.86 -7.05
C LYS A 92 4.61 -6.10 -5.75
N ASN A 93 5.47 -5.13 -5.48
CA ASN A 93 5.44 -4.34 -4.24
C ASN A 93 4.14 -3.57 -4.09
N MET A 94 3.68 -2.93 -5.16
CA MET A 94 2.45 -2.15 -5.15
C MET A 94 1.20 -3.03 -4.99
N ILE A 95 1.11 -4.12 -5.74
CA ILE A 95 -0.06 -5.01 -5.70
C ILE A 95 -0.14 -5.79 -4.40
N THR A 96 0.99 -6.32 -3.91
CA THR A 96 1.01 -7.10 -2.66
C THR A 96 0.90 -6.24 -1.41
N GLY A 97 1.13 -4.93 -1.56
CA GLY A 97 1.15 -3.99 -0.45
C GLY A 97 2.34 -4.11 0.47
N ALA A 98 3.43 -4.71 -0.02
CA ALA A 98 4.69 -4.78 0.71
C ALA A 98 5.27 -3.38 0.98
N ALA A 99 5.00 -2.42 0.08
CA ALA A 99 5.21 -1.01 0.34
C ALA A 99 3.88 -0.27 0.19
N GLN A 100 3.37 0.25 1.28
CA GLN A 100 2.23 1.15 1.27
C GLN A 100 2.78 2.57 1.07
N MET A 101 2.32 3.26 0.03
CA MET A 101 2.75 4.62 -0.28
C MET A 101 1.64 5.62 -0.02
N ASP A 102 1.95 6.63 0.78
CA ASP A 102 1.08 7.80 1.00
C ASP A 102 1.26 8.84 -0.10
N GLY A 103 2.31 8.70 -0.87
CA GLY A 103 2.64 9.50 -2.04
C GLY A 103 3.83 8.92 -2.77
N ALA A 104 4.09 9.42 -3.97
CA ALA A 104 5.20 8.96 -4.80
C ALA A 104 5.98 10.13 -5.40
N ILE A 105 7.25 9.90 -5.66
CA ILE A 105 8.10 10.79 -6.48
C ILE A 105 8.27 10.11 -7.83
N LEU A 106 7.68 10.70 -8.86
CA LEU A 106 7.79 10.22 -10.24
C LEU A 106 9.05 10.79 -10.87
N VAL A 107 10.01 9.92 -11.18
CA VAL A 107 11.29 10.31 -11.75
C VAL A 107 11.27 10.09 -13.25
N ILE A 108 11.49 11.16 -14.01
CA ILE A 108 11.52 11.12 -15.47
C ILE A 108 12.79 11.82 -15.94
N ALA A 109 13.59 11.14 -16.77
CA ALA A 109 14.74 11.76 -17.38
C ALA A 109 14.29 12.80 -18.42
N ALA A 110 14.72 14.05 -18.26
CA ALA A 110 14.39 15.12 -19.20
C ALA A 110 14.94 14.85 -20.63
N THR A 111 15.98 14.01 -20.72
CA THR A 111 16.57 13.58 -21.99
C THR A 111 15.66 12.65 -22.81
N ASP A 112 14.80 11.88 -22.13
CA ASP A 112 14.00 10.82 -22.77
C ASP A 112 12.49 11.11 -22.73
N GLY A 113 12.01 11.85 -21.73
CA GLY A 113 10.60 12.03 -21.46
C GLY A 113 9.94 10.76 -20.91
N PRO A 114 8.59 10.75 -20.81
CA PRO A 114 7.85 9.59 -20.36
C PRO A 114 8.04 8.38 -21.27
N MET A 115 8.30 7.23 -20.67
CA MET A 115 8.50 5.94 -21.34
C MET A 115 7.37 4.96 -21.00
N ALA A 116 7.39 3.78 -21.59
CA ALA A 116 6.35 2.77 -21.37
C ALA A 116 6.14 2.42 -19.90
N GLN A 117 7.23 2.18 -19.16
CA GLN A 117 7.13 1.88 -17.71
C GLN A 117 6.64 3.08 -16.89
N THR A 118 6.92 4.30 -17.31
CA THR A 118 6.39 5.52 -16.67
C THR A 118 4.86 5.49 -16.68
N ARG A 119 4.27 5.21 -17.83
CA ARG A 119 2.80 5.11 -18.00
C ARG A 119 2.21 4.01 -17.14
N GLU A 120 2.81 2.83 -17.15
CA GLU A 120 2.36 1.69 -16.35
C GLU A 120 2.43 1.98 -14.85
N HIS A 121 3.51 2.63 -14.38
CA HIS A 121 3.67 3.00 -12.97
C HIS A 121 2.63 4.03 -12.51
N ILE A 122 2.32 5.01 -13.34
CA ILE A 122 1.29 6.02 -13.04
C ILE A 122 -0.09 5.34 -12.93
N LEU A 123 -0.43 4.51 -13.91
CA LEU A 123 -1.70 3.78 -13.93
C LEU A 123 -1.83 2.88 -12.71
N LEU A 124 -0.83 2.07 -12.42
CA LEU A 124 -0.84 1.16 -11.27
C LEU A 124 -0.95 1.94 -9.96
N SER A 125 -0.21 3.04 -9.81
CA SER A 125 -0.30 3.90 -8.62
C SER A 125 -1.73 4.40 -8.40
N ARG A 126 -2.42 4.77 -9.47
CA ARG A 126 -3.82 5.19 -9.39
C ARG A 126 -4.72 4.04 -8.93
N GLN A 127 -4.53 2.87 -9.50
CA GLN A 127 -5.36 1.68 -9.21
C GLN A 127 -5.18 1.17 -7.78
N VAL A 128 -3.97 1.21 -7.23
CA VAL A 128 -3.70 0.78 -5.85
C VAL A 128 -3.94 1.89 -4.81
N GLY A 129 -4.34 3.09 -5.24
CA GLY A 129 -4.78 4.16 -4.36
C GLY A 129 -3.69 5.09 -3.83
N VAL A 130 -2.57 5.26 -4.53
CA VAL A 130 -1.60 6.31 -4.20
C VAL A 130 -2.28 7.67 -4.40
N PRO A 131 -2.40 8.53 -3.36
CA PRO A 131 -3.22 9.73 -3.45
C PRO A 131 -2.68 10.80 -4.39
N ARG A 132 -1.38 11.07 -4.31
CA ARG A 132 -0.70 12.13 -5.08
C ARG A 132 0.74 11.76 -5.38
N MET A 133 1.30 12.42 -6.39
CA MET A 133 2.72 12.32 -6.75
C MET A 133 3.32 13.71 -6.87
N VAL A 134 4.64 13.78 -6.71
CA VAL A 134 5.48 14.92 -7.09
C VAL A 134 6.39 14.45 -8.21
N VAL A 135 6.61 15.27 -9.22
CA VAL A 135 7.45 14.92 -10.37
C VAL A 135 8.85 15.50 -10.19
N PHE A 136 9.85 14.68 -10.42
CA PHE A 136 11.23 15.09 -10.52
C PHE A 136 11.74 14.84 -11.94
N LEU A 137 11.94 15.93 -12.71
CA LEU A 137 12.58 15.87 -14.02
C LEU A 137 14.09 15.81 -13.81
N ASN A 138 14.63 14.62 -14.02
CA ASN A 138 16.04 14.32 -13.79
C ASN A 138 16.89 14.58 -15.04
N LYS A 139 18.19 14.62 -14.87
CA LYS A 139 19.17 14.78 -15.95
C LYS A 139 19.01 16.10 -16.73
N CYS A 140 18.49 17.15 -16.09
CA CYS A 140 18.36 18.46 -16.72
C CYS A 140 19.72 19.09 -17.06
N ASP A 141 20.81 18.70 -16.39
CA ASP A 141 22.18 19.08 -16.72
C ASP A 141 22.63 18.61 -18.11
N MET A 142 22.00 17.58 -18.65
CA MET A 142 22.29 17.00 -19.97
C MET A 142 21.48 17.62 -21.11
N VAL A 143 20.57 18.53 -20.80
CA VAL A 143 19.70 19.19 -21.79
C VAL A 143 20.02 20.67 -21.85
N ASP A 144 20.55 21.14 -22.96
CA ASP A 144 21.00 22.53 -23.14
C ASP A 144 19.85 23.51 -23.43
N ASP A 145 18.71 23.01 -23.88
CA ASP A 145 17.57 23.82 -24.28
C ASP A 145 16.44 23.71 -23.26
N ASP A 146 16.18 24.82 -22.53
CA ASP A 146 15.10 24.88 -21.55
C ASP A 146 13.70 24.63 -22.17
N GLU A 147 13.51 24.95 -23.45
CA GLU A 147 12.24 24.70 -24.13
C GLU A 147 11.95 23.19 -24.25
N LEU A 148 12.97 22.35 -24.42
CA LEU A 148 12.83 20.91 -24.47
C LEU A 148 12.41 20.37 -23.10
N ILE A 149 12.95 20.91 -22.02
CA ILE A 149 12.57 20.55 -20.65
C ILE A 149 11.10 20.94 -20.41
N ASP A 150 10.69 22.12 -20.84
CA ASP A 150 9.31 22.60 -20.71
C ASP A 150 8.32 21.73 -21.49
N LEU A 151 8.70 21.23 -22.66
CA LEU A 151 7.90 20.28 -23.45
C LEU A 151 7.73 18.95 -22.70
N VAL A 152 8.76 18.43 -22.09
CA VAL A 152 8.69 17.23 -21.26
C VAL A 152 7.78 17.45 -20.06
N GLU A 153 7.87 18.59 -19.39
CA GLU A 153 6.97 18.95 -18.30
C GLU A 153 5.50 18.93 -18.74
N MET A 154 5.18 19.56 -19.88
CA MET A 154 3.82 19.56 -20.43
C MET A 154 3.32 18.14 -20.72
N GLU A 155 4.15 17.31 -21.34
CA GLU A 155 3.82 15.92 -21.64
C GLU A 155 3.52 15.12 -20.37
N VAL A 156 4.29 15.31 -19.30
CA VAL A 156 4.09 14.65 -18.02
C VAL A 156 2.80 15.12 -17.37
N ARG A 157 2.50 16.42 -17.39
CA ARG A 157 1.24 16.95 -16.84
C ARG A 157 0.02 16.39 -17.55
N ASP A 158 0.04 16.33 -18.87
CA ASP A 158 -1.03 15.73 -19.67
C ASP A 158 -1.20 14.25 -19.35
N LEU A 159 -0.10 13.52 -19.18
CA LEU A 159 -0.12 12.11 -18.83
C LEU A 159 -0.71 11.88 -17.44
N LEU A 160 -0.39 12.70 -16.45
CA LEU A 160 -1.00 12.64 -15.12
C LEU A 160 -2.50 12.89 -15.17
N ASN A 161 -2.94 13.89 -15.92
CA ASN A 161 -4.36 14.18 -16.12
C ASN A 161 -5.11 13.02 -16.78
N GLU A 162 -4.50 12.38 -17.77
CA GLU A 162 -5.05 11.20 -18.46
C GLU A 162 -5.36 10.06 -17.48
N TYR A 163 -4.50 9.84 -16.49
CA TYR A 163 -4.67 8.78 -15.50
C TYR A 163 -5.37 9.21 -14.21
N GLY A 164 -5.95 10.40 -14.19
CA GLY A 164 -6.82 10.85 -13.09
C GLY A 164 -6.09 11.50 -11.91
N PHE A 165 -4.82 11.86 -12.06
CA PHE A 165 -4.12 12.74 -11.13
C PHE A 165 -4.32 14.20 -11.53
N ASP A 166 -4.11 15.12 -10.61
CA ASP A 166 -4.16 16.56 -10.89
C ASP A 166 -2.83 17.01 -11.50
N GLY A 167 -2.67 16.81 -12.82
CA GLY A 167 -1.45 17.15 -13.53
C GLY A 167 -1.17 18.65 -13.59
N ASP A 168 -2.21 19.48 -13.57
CA ASP A 168 -2.05 20.93 -13.66
C ASP A 168 -1.43 21.55 -12.42
N ASN A 169 -1.77 21.05 -11.24
CA ASN A 169 -1.29 21.55 -9.95
C ASN A 169 -0.15 20.73 -9.34
N THR A 170 0.15 19.57 -9.91
CA THR A 170 1.25 18.72 -9.42
C THR A 170 2.59 19.47 -9.48
N PRO A 171 3.34 19.53 -8.37
CA PRO A 171 4.69 20.12 -8.40
C PRO A 171 5.63 19.34 -9.33
N VAL A 172 6.35 20.07 -10.17
CA VAL A 172 7.37 19.51 -11.07
C VAL A 172 8.69 20.21 -10.76
N ILE A 173 9.65 19.45 -10.26
CA ILE A 173 10.97 19.95 -9.88
C ILE A 173 11.96 19.51 -10.96
N LYS A 174 12.71 20.48 -11.49
CA LYS A 174 13.76 20.26 -12.48
C LYS A 174 15.10 20.14 -11.77
N GLY A 175 15.85 19.09 -12.07
CA GLY A 175 17.11 18.87 -11.38
C GLY A 175 18.02 17.81 -12.03
N SER A 176 19.05 17.46 -11.31
CA SER A 176 19.98 16.41 -11.64
C SER A 176 20.42 15.72 -10.36
N ALA A 177 19.97 14.49 -10.16
CA ALA A 177 20.32 13.71 -8.98
C ALA A 177 21.82 13.47 -8.89
N LEU A 178 22.47 13.17 -10.01
CA LEU A 178 23.92 12.96 -10.06
C LEU A 178 24.70 14.21 -9.66
N LYS A 179 24.35 15.37 -10.22
CA LYS A 179 25.00 16.67 -9.87
C LYS A 179 24.75 17.06 -8.44
N ALA A 180 23.54 16.82 -7.91
CA ALA A 180 23.25 17.05 -6.50
C ALA A 180 24.11 16.15 -5.61
N LEU A 181 24.28 14.88 -5.98
CA LEU A 181 25.11 13.93 -5.25
C LEU A 181 26.60 14.36 -5.27
N GLU A 182 27.05 14.99 -6.34
CA GLU A 182 28.40 15.57 -6.47
C GLU A 182 28.58 16.90 -5.70
N GLY A 183 27.49 17.48 -5.18
CA GLY A 183 27.52 18.70 -4.38
C GLY A 183 27.36 20.00 -5.16
N ASP A 184 26.93 19.96 -6.44
CA ASP A 184 26.64 21.16 -7.22
C ASP A 184 25.53 21.99 -6.55
N PRO A 185 25.79 23.24 -6.13
CA PRO A 185 24.84 24.03 -5.35
C PRO A 185 23.47 24.23 -5.98
N LYS A 186 23.42 24.40 -7.30
CA LYS A 186 22.17 24.57 -8.05
C LYS A 186 21.29 23.32 -7.93
N TYR A 187 21.88 22.14 -8.06
CA TYR A 187 21.16 20.87 -8.06
C TYR A 187 20.90 20.35 -6.62
N VAL A 188 21.75 20.73 -5.69
CA VAL A 188 21.48 20.52 -4.25
C VAL A 188 20.23 21.32 -3.84
N GLN A 189 20.09 22.55 -4.30
CA GLN A 189 18.90 23.38 -4.04
C GLN A 189 17.64 22.71 -4.63
N ALA A 190 17.75 22.09 -5.80
CA ALA A 190 16.62 21.35 -6.40
C ALA A 190 16.15 20.20 -5.51
N ILE A 191 17.05 19.52 -4.79
CA ILE A 191 16.67 18.47 -3.83
C ILE A 191 15.87 19.07 -2.65
N TYR A 192 16.28 20.22 -2.12
CA TYR A 192 15.49 20.93 -1.08
C TYR A 192 14.12 21.34 -1.61
N ASP A 193 14.07 21.87 -2.83
CA ASP A 193 12.80 22.25 -3.47
C ASP A 193 11.89 21.03 -3.66
N LEU A 194 12.45 19.88 -4.02
CA LEU A 194 11.72 18.62 -4.12
C LEU A 194 11.10 18.23 -2.78
N MET A 195 11.87 18.26 -1.71
CA MET A 195 11.38 17.88 -0.39
C MET A 195 10.37 18.87 0.17
N ASP A 196 10.52 20.15 -0.11
CA ASP A 196 9.50 21.16 0.21
C ASP A 196 8.18 20.88 -0.52
N ALA A 197 8.26 20.53 -1.80
CA ALA A 197 7.09 20.16 -2.59
C ALA A 197 6.42 18.88 -2.08
N VAL A 198 7.20 17.88 -1.68
CA VAL A 198 6.69 16.65 -1.07
C VAL A 198 5.99 16.95 0.25
N ASP A 199 6.58 17.78 1.11
CA ASP A 199 5.98 18.18 2.39
C ASP A 199 4.62 18.87 2.21
N GLU A 200 4.47 19.69 1.18
CA GLU A 200 3.25 20.47 0.94
C GLU A 200 2.18 19.72 0.16
N TRP A 201 2.60 18.95 -0.84
CA TRP A 201 1.67 18.33 -1.81
C TRP A 201 1.18 16.95 -1.40
N ILE A 202 2.06 16.11 -0.85
CA ILE A 202 1.68 14.77 -0.42
C ILE A 202 0.87 14.89 0.88
N PRO A 203 -0.35 14.31 0.93
CA PRO A 203 -1.18 14.42 2.12
C PRO A 203 -0.55 13.67 3.29
N THR A 204 -0.70 14.22 4.49
CA THR A 204 -0.37 13.50 5.71
C THR A 204 -1.41 12.40 5.92
N PRO A 205 -1.00 11.13 6.03
CA PRO A 205 -1.96 10.05 6.25
C PRO A 205 -2.63 10.20 7.62
N GLU A 206 -3.89 9.80 7.67
CA GLU A 206 -4.60 9.67 8.92
C GLU A 206 -3.95 8.55 9.76
N ARG A 207 -3.78 8.77 11.07
CA ARG A 207 -3.25 7.73 11.96
C ARG A 207 -4.19 6.55 11.98
N ASP A 208 -3.66 5.32 12.02
CA ASP A 208 -4.49 4.11 12.04
C ASP A 208 -5.50 4.10 13.17
N THR A 209 -5.15 4.66 14.34
CA THR A 209 -6.04 4.80 15.49
C THR A 209 -7.19 5.77 15.29
N ASP A 210 -7.08 6.74 14.37
CA ASP A 210 -8.11 7.74 14.09
C ASP A 210 -9.08 7.32 12.96
N LYS A 211 -8.77 6.24 12.25
CA LYS A 211 -9.64 5.68 11.20
C LYS A 211 -10.86 4.99 11.81
N PRO A 212 -11.93 4.76 11.04
CA PRO A 212 -13.07 3.99 11.50
C PRO A 212 -12.67 2.59 11.97
N PHE A 213 -13.14 2.17 13.13
CA PHE A 213 -12.80 0.88 13.72
C PHE A 213 -13.10 -0.29 12.81
N LEU A 214 -12.14 -1.21 12.71
CA LEU A 214 -12.26 -2.48 12.00
C LEU A 214 -11.42 -3.55 12.70
N MET A 215 -12.05 -4.69 13.03
CA MET A 215 -11.39 -5.87 13.57
C MET A 215 -11.80 -7.11 12.80
N SER A 216 -10.84 -7.90 12.34
CA SER A 216 -11.12 -9.20 11.73
C SER A 216 -11.44 -10.24 12.80
N ILE A 217 -12.46 -11.06 12.55
CA ILE A 217 -12.87 -12.12 13.48
C ILE A 217 -12.12 -13.41 13.14
N GLU A 218 -11.33 -13.90 14.10
CA GLU A 218 -10.55 -15.14 13.98
C GLU A 218 -11.27 -16.30 14.66
N ASP A 219 -11.65 -16.15 15.92
CA ASP A 219 -12.33 -17.18 16.70
C ASP A 219 -13.56 -16.63 17.40
N VAL A 220 -14.51 -17.53 17.66
CA VAL A 220 -15.75 -17.25 18.38
C VAL A 220 -15.94 -18.31 19.45
N PHE A 221 -16.21 -17.88 20.67
CA PHE A 221 -16.50 -18.80 21.76
C PHE A 221 -17.47 -18.17 22.77
N THR A 222 -18.05 -19.02 23.61
CA THR A 222 -19.00 -18.61 24.64
C THR A 222 -18.36 -18.69 26.01
N ILE A 223 -18.52 -17.63 26.81
CA ILE A 223 -18.19 -17.65 28.24
C ILE A 223 -19.48 -17.81 29.05
N THR A 224 -19.54 -18.85 29.81
CA THR A 224 -20.71 -19.14 30.68
C THR A 224 -21.03 -17.93 31.57
N GLY A 225 -22.27 -17.47 31.49
CA GLY A 225 -22.78 -16.33 32.28
C GLY A 225 -22.36 -14.95 31.71
N ARG A 226 -21.56 -14.87 30.70
CA ARG A 226 -21.12 -13.59 30.10
C ARG A 226 -21.52 -13.36 28.63
N GLY A 227 -21.65 -14.42 27.83
CA GLY A 227 -22.11 -14.35 26.46
C GLY A 227 -21.05 -14.74 25.44
N THR A 228 -21.21 -14.23 24.21
CA THR A 228 -20.36 -14.55 23.08
C THR A 228 -19.16 -13.61 23.00
N VAL A 229 -17.97 -14.19 22.84
CA VAL A 229 -16.70 -13.48 22.65
C VAL A 229 -16.18 -13.76 21.25
N VAL A 230 -15.79 -12.71 20.55
CA VAL A 230 -15.07 -12.81 19.29
C VAL A 230 -13.64 -12.33 19.51
N THR A 231 -12.67 -13.03 18.94
CA THR A 231 -11.26 -12.65 19.05
C THR A 231 -10.72 -12.30 17.66
N GLY A 232 -9.78 -11.39 17.62
CA GLY A 232 -9.12 -11.01 16.40
C GLY A 232 -8.17 -9.83 16.58
N ARG A 233 -7.61 -9.40 15.47
CA ARG A 233 -6.73 -8.25 15.42
C ARG A 233 -7.51 -7.00 15.01
N VAL A 234 -7.32 -5.92 15.76
CA VAL A 234 -7.79 -4.60 15.36
C VAL A 234 -6.90 -4.08 14.24
N GLU A 235 -7.47 -3.93 13.06
CA GLU A 235 -6.73 -3.46 11.88
C GLU A 235 -6.58 -1.95 11.90
N ARG A 236 -7.59 -1.24 12.35
CA ARG A 236 -7.63 0.23 12.41
C ARG A 236 -8.65 0.71 13.42
N GLY A 237 -8.50 1.97 13.83
CA GLY A 237 -9.41 2.66 14.72
C GLY A 237 -9.24 2.30 16.18
N GLN A 238 -10.21 2.70 16.95
CA GLN A 238 -10.35 2.38 18.38
C GLN A 238 -11.73 1.84 18.67
N LEU A 239 -11.78 0.88 19.59
CA LEU A 239 -13.01 0.32 20.13
C LEU A 239 -13.07 0.61 21.63
N LYS A 240 -14.19 1.15 22.10
CA LYS A 240 -14.41 1.44 23.51
C LYS A 240 -15.59 0.62 24.06
N LEU A 241 -15.62 0.41 25.37
CA LEU A 241 -16.77 -0.18 26.02
C LEU A 241 -18.03 0.63 25.69
N ASN A 242 -19.12 -0.09 25.46
CA ASN A 242 -20.44 0.43 25.11
C ASN A 242 -20.55 0.98 23.67
N ASP A 243 -19.50 0.88 22.87
CA ASP A 243 -19.60 1.23 21.45
C ASP A 243 -20.57 0.30 20.72
N GLU A 244 -21.35 0.91 19.84
CA GLU A 244 -22.14 0.17 18.85
C GLU A 244 -21.24 -0.26 17.71
N VAL A 245 -21.36 -1.53 17.28
CA VAL A 245 -20.61 -2.10 16.17
C VAL A 245 -21.53 -2.90 15.26
N GLU A 246 -21.07 -3.11 14.03
CA GLU A 246 -21.71 -4.02 13.09
C GLU A 246 -20.84 -5.26 12.88
N ILE A 247 -21.51 -6.40 12.71
CA ILE A 247 -20.89 -7.65 12.27
C ILE A 247 -21.16 -7.75 10.77
N VAL A 248 -20.13 -7.70 9.95
CA VAL A 248 -20.25 -7.55 8.50
C VAL A 248 -19.57 -8.69 7.76
N GLY A 249 -20.23 -9.18 6.71
CA GLY A 249 -19.73 -10.21 5.80
C GLY A 249 -20.43 -11.55 5.99
N ILE A 250 -20.42 -12.36 4.94
CA ILE A 250 -20.95 -13.72 4.86
C ILE A 250 -22.48 -13.80 5.04
N ARG A 251 -22.98 -13.23 6.10
CA ARG A 251 -24.40 -13.17 6.49
C ARG A 251 -24.92 -11.75 6.46
N ASP A 252 -26.22 -11.58 6.69
CA ASP A 252 -26.82 -10.26 6.84
C ASP A 252 -26.11 -9.49 7.97
N THR A 253 -25.89 -8.21 7.75
CA THR A 253 -25.24 -7.34 8.74
C THR A 253 -26.07 -7.26 10.00
N GLN A 254 -25.42 -7.45 11.15
CA GLN A 254 -26.04 -7.36 12.47
C GLN A 254 -25.43 -6.21 13.26
N LYS A 255 -26.23 -5.57 14.07
CA LYS A 255 -25.78 -4.54 15.03
C LYS A 255 -25.73 -5.11 16.43
N THR A 256 -24.72 -4.72 17.19
CA THR A 256 -24.58 -5.08 18.60
C THR A 256 -23.81 -4.02 19.36
N VAL A 257 -23.68 -4.21 20.65
CA VAL A 257 -22.96 -3.32 21.56
C VAL A 257 -21.84 -4.09 22.26
N VAL A 258 -20.68 -3.49 22.36
CA VAL A 258 -19.52 -4.06 23.05
C VAL A 258 -19.71 -3.94 24.57
N THR A 259 -19.76 -5.08 25.25
CA THR A 259 -19.95 -5.13 26.71
C THR A 259 -18.69 -5.48 27.49
N GLY A 260 -17.63 -5.88 26.80
CA GLY A 260 -16.34 -6.18 27.42
C GLY A 260 -15.24 -6.24 26.38
N ILE A 261 -14.04 -5.86 26.79
CA ILE A 261 -12.81 -5.94 25.97
C ILE A 261 -11.72 -6.57 26.83
N GLU A 262 -11.06 -7.59 26.30
CA GLU A 262 -10.00 -8.32 27.02
C GLU A 262 -8.76 -8.46 26.15
N MET A 263 -7.59 -8.29 26.78
CA MET A 263 -6.27 -8.64 26.23
C MET A 263 -5.41 -9.23 27.34
N PHE A 264 -4.68 -10.30 27.04
CA PHE A 264 -3.80 -10.96 28.00
C PHE A 264 -4.49 -11.28 29.36
N ARG A 265 -5.76 -11.72 29.30
CA ARG A 265 -6.63 -12.01 30.46
C ARG A 265 -6.95 -10.80 31.34
N LYS A 266 -6.71 -9.58 30.85
CA LYS A 266 -7.06 -8.35 31.53
C LYS A 266 -8.25 -7.70 30.85
N GLN A 267 -9.16 -7.16 31.66
CA GLN A 267 -10.27 -6.34 31.17
C GLN A 267 -9.75 -4.94 30.88
N LEU A 268 -10.12 -4.41 29.73
CA LEU A 268 -9.70 -3.10 29.25
C LEU A 268 -10.91 -2.24 28.91
N ASP A 269 -10.70 -0.92 28.93
CA ASP A 269 -11.71 0.06 28.56
C ASP A 269 -11.74 0.29 27.04
N TYR A 270 -10.65 -0.01 26.35
CA TYR A 270 -10.54 0.16 24.90
C TYR A 270 -9.51 -0.78 24.30
N ALA A 271 -9.64 -0.95 22.98
CA ALA A 271 -8.63 -1.59 22.12
C ALA A 271 -8.40 -0.70 20.91
N GLU A 272 -7.21 -0.78 20.33
CA GLU A 272 -6.85 0.06 19.18
C GLU A 272 -6.02 -0.70 18.14
N ALA A 273 -5.83 -0.07 16.99
CA ALA A 273 -5.07 -0.61 15.86
C ALA A 273 -3.77 -1.30 16.31
N GLY A 274 -3.61 -2.54 15.88
CA GLY A 274 -2.47 -3.39 16.25
C GLY A 274 -2.73 -4.36 17.39
N ASP A 275 -3.78 -4.16 18.19
CA ASP A 275 -4.10 -5.02 19.31
C ASP A 275 -4.77 -6.33 18.88
N ASN A 276 -4.43 -7.42 19.57
CA ASN A 276 -5.19 -8.67 19.53
C ASN A 276 -6.15 -8.66 20.73
N ALA A 277 -7.44 -8.60 20.47
CA ALA A 277 -8.45 -8.40 21.49
C ALA A 277 -9.53 -9.47 21.46
N GLY A 278 -10.11 -9.75 22.63
CA GLY A 278 -11.37 -10.47 22.78
C GLY A 278 -12.48 -9.48 23.11
N VAL A 279 -13.57 -9.54 22.39
CA VAL A 279 -14.68 -8.59 22.49
C VAL A 279 -15.97 -9.32 22.80
N LEU A 280 -16.61 -8.93 23.91
CA LEU A 280 -17.94 -9.43 24.28
C LEU A 280 -19.03 -8.65 23.56
N LEU A 281 -19.96 -9.38 22.95
CA LEU A 281 -21.05 -8.83 22.16
C LEU A 281 -22.40 -9.08 22.81
N ARG A 282 -23.20 -8.03 22.97
CA ARG A 282 -24.54 -8.11 23.59
C ARG A 282 -25.54 -8.79 22.66
N GLY A 283 -26.24 -9.79 23.16
CA GLY A 283 -27.37 -10.40 22.46
C GLY A 283 -27.03 -11.19 21.20
N ILE A 284 -25.77 -11.56 21.04
CA ILE A 284 -25.29 -12.36 19.90
C ILE A 284 -24.96 -13.76 20.38
N SER A 285 -25.59 -14.78 19.77
CA SER A 285 -25.23 -16.17 20.02
C SER A 285 -24.04 -16.59 19.18
N ARG A 286 -23.35 -17.64 19.60
CA ARG A 286 -22.19 -18.17 18.86
C ARG A 286 -22.53 -18.54 17.43
N GLU A 287 -23.75 -19.01 17.16
CA GLU A 287 -24.21 -19.41 15.84
C GLU A 287 -24.47 -18.24 14.88
N GLN A 288 -24.57 -17.01 15.42
CA GLN A 288 -24.87 -15.80 14.63
C GLN A 288 -23.62 -15.10 14.12
N VAL A 289 -22.44 -15.54 14.51
CA VAL A 289 -21.16 -14.91 14.14
C VAL A 289 -20.13 -15.98 13.81
N GLU A 290 -19.26 -15.70 12.87
CA GLU A 290 -18.25 -16.68 12.42
C GLU A 290 -16.95 -16.03 11.97
N ARG A 291 -15.90 -16.84 11.94
CA ARG A 291 -14.61 -16.48 11.36
C ARG A 291 -14.79 -15.99 9.91
N GLY A 292 -14.08 -14.94 9.55
CA GLY A 292 -14.15 -14.31 8.23
C GLY A 292 -15.04 -13.09 8.17
N GLN A 293 -15.94 -12.92 9.15
CA GLN A 293 -16.63 -11.66 9.34
C GLN A 293 -15.73 -10.63 10.01
N VAL A 294 -16.15 -9.38 10.02
CA VAL A 294 -15.47 -8.31 10.73
C VAL A 294 -16.40 -7.62 11.72
N LEU A 295 -15.84 -7.06 12.78
CA LEU A 295 -16.50 -6.02 13.57
C LEU A 295 -16.07 -4.67 13.02
N ALA A 296 -17.02 -3.79 12.80
CA ALA A 296 -16.76 -2.47 12.22
C ALA A 296 -17.62 -1.39 12.88
N LYS A 297 -17.10 -0.15 12.80
CA LYS A 297 -17.93 1.01 13.11
C LYS A 297 -19.17 1.00 12.20
N PRO A 298 -20.38 1.25 12.72
CA PRO A 298 -21.60 1.20 11.92
C PRO A 298 -21.51 2.05 10.66
N GLY A 299 -21.85 1.45 9.52
CA GLY A 299 -21.84 2.10 8.22
C GLY A 299 -20.48 2.29 7.56
N SER A 300 -19.38 1.89 8.21
CA SER A 300 -18.02 2.15 7.70
C SER A 300 -17.54 1.16 6.65
N VAL A 301 -18.05 -0.06 6.65
CA VAL A 301 -17.75 -1.08 5.65
C VAL A 301 -19.02 -1.88 5.34
N LYS A 302 -19.15 -2.32 4.10
CA LYS A 302 -20.32 -3.08 3.64
C LYS A 302 -19.89 -4.41 3.02
N PRO A 303 -20.77 -5.43 3.03
CA PRO A 303 -20.49 -6.68 2.34
C PRO A 303 -20.65 -6.51 0.83
N HIS A 304 -19.73 -7.08 0.08
CA HIS A 304 -19.75 -7.09 -1.37
C HIS A 304 -19.28 -8.44 -1.91
N SER A 305 -19.81 -8.84 -3.06
CA SER A 305 -19.44 -10.07 -3.73
C SER A 305 -18.80 -9.85 -5.09
N LYS A 306 -18.93 -8.67 -5.68
CA LYS A 306 -18.43 -8.38 -7.03
C LYS A 306 -17.52 -7.16 -7.04
N PHE A 307 -16.32 -7.33 -7.59
CA PHE A 307 -15.32 -6.28 -7.62
C PHE A 307 -14.31 -6.45 -8.74
N LYS A 308 -13.60 -5.38 -9.06
CA LYS A 308 -12.39 -5.42 -9.88
C LYS A 308 -11.16 -5.38 -8.99
N ALA A 309 -10.10 -6.04 -9.42
CA ALA A 309 -8.84 -6.11 -8.68
C ALA A 309 -7.64 -6.06 -9.61
N GLU A 310 -6.56 -5.50 -9.10
CA GLU A 310 -5.23 -5.66 -9.67
C GLU A 310 -4.58 -6.86 -9.01
N VAL A 311 -4.12 -7.81 -9.82
CA VAL A 311 -3.59 -9.09 -9.33
C VAL A 311 -2.22 -9.35 -9.92
N TYR A 312 -1.30 -9.75 -9.07
CA TYR A 312 -0.04 -10.36 -9.45
C TYR A 312 -0.16 -11.88 -9.33
N VAL A 313 0.13 -12.58 -10.42
CA VAL A 313 0.11 -14.05 -10.46
C VAL A 313 1.52 -14.56 -10.21
N LEU A 314 1.71 -15.34 -9.13
CA LEU A 314 3.02 -15.86 -8.77
C LEU A 314 3.62 -16.66 -9.90
N SER A 315 4.93 -16.47 -10.14
CA SER A 315 5.67 -17.30 -11.07
C SER A 315 5.85 -18.71 -10.53
N LYS A 316 6.21 -19.64 -11.41
CA LYS A 316 6.53 -21.02 -11.03
C LYS A 316 7.62 -21.06 -9.95
N GLU A 317 8.64 -20.25 -10.09
CA GLU A 317 9.77 -20.15 -9.14
C GLU A 317 9.34 -19.65 -7.77
N GLU A 318 8.30 -18.84 -7.70
CA GLU A 318 7.70 -18.34 -6.45
C GLU A 318 6.70 -19.33 -5.82
N GLY A 319 6.55 -20.52 -6.39
CA GLY A 319 5.61 -21.52 -5.91
C GLY A 319 4.22 -21.42 -6.50
N GLY A 320 4.05 -20.60 -7.54
CA GLY A 320 2.78 -20.42 -8.25
C GLY A 320 2.41 -21.57 -9.19
N ARG A 321 1.42 -21.32 -10.03
CA ARG A 321 0.99 -22.28 -11.04
C ARG A 321 2.09 -22.52 -12.07
N HIS A 322 2.05 -23.69 -12.71
CA HIS A 322 2.94 -24.04 -13.83
C HIS A 322 2.28 -23.78 -15.19
N THR A 323 0.97 -23.59 -15.21
CA THR A 323 0.17 -23.42 -16.41
C THR A 323 -0.63 -22.12 -16.33
N PRO A 324 -1.04 -21.54 -17.49
CA PRO A 324 -1.91 -20.38 -17.48
C PRO A 324 -3.31 -20.71 -16.95
N PHE A 325 -4.07 -19.67 -16.60
CA PHE A 325 -5.49 -19.80 -16.36
C PHE A 325 -6.30 -18.89 -17.30
N PHE A 326 -7.59 -19.19 -17.41
CA PHE A 326 -8.52 -18.55 -18.35
C PHE A 326 -9.71 -17.97 -17.59
N SER A 327 -10.56 -17.21 -18.26
CA SER A 327 -11.84 -16.77 -17.68
C SER A 327 -12.64 -17.98 -17.17
N ASN A 328 -13.42 -17.76 -16.14
CA ASN A 328 -14.17 -18.78 -15.38
C ASN A 328 -13.31 -19.66 -14.45
N TYR A 329 -12.04 -19.32 -14.27
CA TYR A 329 -11.22 -19.92 -13.23
C TYR A 329 -11.85 -19.68 -11.85
N ARG A 330 -11.89 -20.72 -10.99
CA ARG A 330 -12.59 -20.71 -9.69
C ARG A 330 -11.65 -21.03 -8.52
N PRO A 331 -10.69 -20.18 -8.22
CA PRO A 331 -9.83 -20.40 -7.06
C PRO A 331 -10.48 -19.94 -5.75
N GLN A 332 -9.75 -20.10 -4.64
CA GLN A 332 -10.09 -19.53 -3.36
C GLN A 332 -9.47 -18.15 -3.22
N PHE A 333 -10.24 -17.21 -2.71
CA PHE A 333 -9.79 -15.84 -2.36
C PHE A 333 -9.68 -15.75 -0.85
N TYR A 334 -8.47 -15.49 -0.36
CA TYR A 334 -8.22 -15.36 1.07
C TYR A 334 -8.28 -13.91 1.49
N PHE A 335 -9.33 -13.56 2.22
CA PHE A 335 -9.55 -12.26 2.81
C PHE A 335 -9.38 -12.34 4.32
N ARG A 336 -8.40 -11.64 4.88
CA ARG A 336 -8.11 -11.57 6.32
C ARG A 336 -7.97 -12.95 6.97
N THR A 337 -9.08 -13.59 7.32
CA THR A 337 -9.08 -14.84 8.11
C THR A 337 -9.83 -15.99 7.45
N THR A 338 -10.35 -15.80 6.24
CA THR A 338 -11.16 -16.84 5.58
C THR A 338 -10.95 -16.92 4.07
N ASP A 339 -11.12 -18.12 3.53
CA ASP A 339 -11.16 -18.38 2.10
C ASP A 339 -12.61 -18.32 1.58
N VAL A 340 -12.78 -17.75 0.40
CA VAL A 340 -14.05 -17.69 -0.32
C VAL A 340 -13.82 -18.07 -1.75
N THR A 341 -14.62 -18.99 -2.28
CA THR A 341 -14.56 -19.31 -3.71
C THR A 341 -15.07 -18.14 -4.54
N GLY A 342 -14.35 -17.81 -5.60
CA GLY A 342 -14.74 -16.76 -6.54
C GLY A 342 -14.46 -17.16 -7.97
N VAL A 343 -15.19 -16.53 -8.90
CA VAL A 343 -15.04 -16.72 -10.34
C VAL A 343 -14.33 -15.50 -10.92
N ILE A 344 -13.28 -15.76 -11.69
CA ILE A 344 -12.50 -14.73 -12.36
C ILE A 344 -13.02 -14.54 -13.78
N THR A 345 -13.23 -13.26 -14.16
CA THR A 345 -13.46 -12.83 -15.53
C THR A 345 -12.31 -11.95 -15.96
N LEU A 346 -11.62 -12.33 -17.04
CA LEU A 346 -10.52 -11.57 -17.61
C LEU A 346 -11.07 -10.42 -18.48
N PRO A 347 -10.30 -9.31 -18.61
CA PRO A 347 -10.74 -8.20 -19.46
C PRO A 347 -10.81 -8.59 -20.92
N GLU A 348 -11.59 -7.82 -21.69
CA GLU A 348 -11.69 -8.01 -23.14
C GLU A 348 -10.31 -7.98 -23.80
N GLY A 349 -10.07 -8.93 -24.71
CA GLY A 349 -8.78 -9.08 -25.38
C GLY A 349 -7.72 -9.87 -24.63
N VAL A 350 -7.98 -10.24 -23.37
CA VAL A 350 -7.10 -11.10 -22.58
C VAL A 350 -7.70 -12.50 -22.52
N GLU A 351 -7.09 -13.44 -23.22
CA GLU A 351 -7.57 -14.84 -23.27
C GLU A 351 -7.04 -15.67 -22.10
N MET A 352 -5.80 -15.42 -21.68
CA MET A 352 -5.15 -16.17 -20.61
C MET A 352 -4.21 -15.30 -19.80
N VAL A 353 -3.89 -15.75 -18.60
CA VAL A 353 -2.90 -15.15 -17.71
C VAL A 353 -1.84 -16.18 -17.39
N MET A 354 -0.57 -15.84 -17.66
CA MET A 354 0.57 -16.69 -17.41
C MET A 354 1.11 -16.50 -15.99
N PRO A 355 1.71 -17.54 -15.39
CA PRO A 355 2.48 -17.34 -14.16
C PRO A 355 3.53 -16.25 -14.32
N GLY A 356 3.59 -15.30 -13.37
CA GLY A 356 4.47 -14.14 -13.43
C GLY A 356 3.83 -12.87 -14.00
N ASP A 357 2.64 -12.98 -14.58
CA ASP A 357 1.92 -11.82 -15.12
C ASP A 357 1.21 -11.03 -14.02
N ASN A 358 0.93 -9.77 -14.31
CA ASN A 358 -0.06 -8.99 -13.59
C ASN A 358 -1.26 -8.71 -14.51
N VAL A 359 -2.44 -8.63 -13.91
CA VAL A 359 -3.68 -8.46 -14.66
C VAL A 359 -4.71 -7.72 -13.84
N THR A 360 -5.53 -6.91 -14.52
CA THR A 360 -6.80 -6.41 -13.98
C THR A 360 -7.85 -7.48 -14.20
N MET A 361 -8.53 -7.91 -13.15
CA MET A 361 -9.59 -8.92 -13.29
C MET A 361 -10.86 -8.52 -12.59
N GLU A 362 -11.97 -9.06 -13.06
CA GLU A 362 -13.25 -8.99 -12.39
C GLU A 362 -13.47 -10.29 -11.60
N VAL A 363 -13.94 -10.14 -10.37
CA VAL A 363 -14.15 -11.27 -9.45
C VAL A 363 -15.57 -11.25 -8.93
N GLU A 364 -16.23 -12.42 -8.94
CA GLU A 364 -17.50 -12.61 -8.28
C GLU A 364 -17.38 -13.74 -7.24
N LEU A 365 -17.54 -13.38 -5.97
CA LEU A 365 -17.48 -14.31 -4.85
C LEU A 365 -18.80 -15.04 -4.69
N ILE A 366 -18.77 -16.28 -4.20
CA ILE A 366 -19.98 -17.08 -3.96
C ILE A 366 -20.85 -16.54 -2.81
N HIS A 367 -20.27 -15.76 -1.91
CA HIS A 367 -21.00 -15.02 -0.89
C HIS A 367 -20.27 -13.71 -0.57
N PRO A 368 -20.99 -12.69 -0.02
CA PRO A 368 -20.39 -11.41 0.23
C PRO A 368 -19.37 -11.44 1.38
N ILE A 369 -18.37 -10.58 1.27
CA ILE A 369 -17.33 -10.38 2.28
C ILE A 369 -17.25 -8.89 2.58
N ALA A 370 -16.84 -8.52 3.78
CA ALA A 370 -16.56 -7.12 4.13
C ALA A 370 -15.31 -6.65 3.39
N ILE A 371 -15.52 -5.96 2.29
CA ILE A 371 -14.44 -5.42 1.45
C ILE A 371 -14.73 -3.97 1.06
N GLU A 372 -13.64 -3.27 0.80
CA GLU A 372 -13.66 -1.91 0.29
C GLU A 372 -12.52 -1.72 -0.71
N LYS A 373 -12.53 -0.62 -1.43
CA LYS A 373 -11.40 -0.27 -2.29
C LYS A 373 -10.10 -0.24 -1.46
N GLY A 374 -9.07 -0.91 -1.94
CA GLY A 374 -7.79 -1.06 -1.24
C GLY A 374 -7.66 -2.31 -0.37
N THR A 375 -8.71 -3.09 -0.21
CA THR A 375 -8.63 -4.37 0.53
C THR A 375 -7.74 -5.34 -0.22
N LYS A 376 -6.78 -5.95 0.50
CA LYS A 376 -5.82 -6.91 -0.06
C LYS A 376 -6.28 -8.33 0.17
N PHE A 377 -5.88 -9.21 -0.74
CA PHE A 377 -6.22 -10.63 -0.67
C PHE A 377 -5.16 -11.49 -1.33
N SER A 378 -5.19 -12.78 -1.02
CA SER A 378 -4.41 -13.81 -1.72
C SER A 378 -5.34 -14.67 -2.55
N ILE A 379 -4.81 -15.25 -3.61
CA ILE A 379 -5.49 -16.28 -4.41
C ILE A 379 -4.83 -17.61 -4.11
N ARG A 380 -5.62 -18.60 -3.76
CA ARG A 380 -5.16 -19.95 -3.38
C ARG A 380 -5.80 -21.03 -4.23
N GLU A 381 -5.03 -22.06 -4.53
CA GLU A 381 -5.46 -23.25 -5.21
C GLU A 381 -4.86 -24.46 -4.48
N GLY A 382 -5.71 -25.36 -3.98
CA GLY A 382 -5.26 -26.53 -3.23
C GLY A 382 -4.40 -26.22 -2.00
N GLY A 383 -4.71 -25.15 -1.28
CA GLY A 383 -3.97 -24.71 -0.09
C GLY A 383 -2.68 -23.95 -0.38
N ARG A 384 -2.36 -23.73 -1.64
CA ARG A 384 -1.14 -23.05 -2.09
C ARG A 384 -1.48 -21.67 -2.64
N THR A 385 -0.71 -20.66 -2.26
CA THR A 385 -0.86 -19.30 -2.80
C THR A 385 -0.38 -19.27 -4.26
N VAL A 386 -1.24 -18.82 -5.16
CA VAL A 386 -0.94 -18.67 -6.59
C VAL A 386 -1.01 -17.22 -7.07
N GLY A 387 -1.50 -16.31 -6.25
CA GLY A 387 -1.57 -14.91 -6.59
C GLY A 387 -1.82 -14.03 -5.38
N ALA A 388 -1.65 -12.74 -5.57
CA ALA A 388 -1.98 -11.70 -4.59
C ALA A 388 -2.58 -10.50 -5.30
N GLY A 389 -3.54 -9.84 -4.67
CA GLY A 389 -4.22 -8.73 -5.29
C GLY A 389 -4.74 -7.67 -4.33
N VAL A 390 -5.23 -6.62 -4.92
CA VAL A 390 -5.86 -5.49 -4.22
C VAL A 390 -7.15 -5.11 -4.94
N VAL A 391 -8.21 -4.89 -4.16
CA VAL A 391 -9.49 -4.42 -4.71
C VAL A 391 -9.34 -3.01 -5.24
N SER A 392 -9.57 -2.80 -6.52
CA SER A 392 -9.45 -1.50 -7.17
C SER A 392 -10.79 -0.80 -7.35
N GLU A 393 -11.88 -1.56 -7.48
CA GLU A 393 -13.23 -1.02 -7.67
C GLU A 393 -14.28 -2.00 -7.15
N ILE A 394 -15.27 -1.49 -6.43
CA ILE A 394 -16.43 -2.27 -5.97
C ILE A 394 -17.54 -2.18 -7.00
N GLU A 395 -18.14 -3.31 -7.36
CA GLU A 395 -19.22 -3.40 -8.37
C GLU A 395 -20.56 -3.88 -7.79
N GLY A 396 -20.54 -4.50 -6.62
CA GLY A 396 -21.81 -4.96 -6.04
C GLY A 396 -21.73 -5.80 -4.76
#